data_e776f61fa793bcab4fac15635372e402
#
_entry.id   e776f61fa793bcab4fac15635372e402
#
_cell.length_a   1.000
_cell.length_b   1.000
_cell.length_c   1.000
_cell.angle_alpha   90.00
_cell.angle_beta   90.00
_cell.angle_gamma   90.00
#
_symmetry.space_group_name_H-M   'P 1'
#
loop_
_entity.id
_entity.type
_entity.pdbx_description
1 polymer ?
#
loop_
_entity_poly.entity_id
_entity_poly.type
_entity_poly.pdbx_seq_one_letter_code
_entity_poly.pdbx_strand_id
1 'polypeptide(L)'
;TPFGHAGERALSEVLGKPFYHNEQSLRVVDLLEKDGDGLNLTYETRMGILGHTGPRIPETQEGQIVRIADRIAYINHDIDDAIRAGILTEEDIPRHLRAVLGHSHKGRINFLVENLICTTSDTGLVGLEPPVADAMNELRSFMFERVYCNPVAKSQEDKARAILQQLYHYYMAHPDRLPEHFRPQMDFDGMERTVCDYIAGMTDKYAIDQFSELFIPQGWQVR
;
A
#
# COMPACT_ATOMS: atom_id res chain seq x y z
N THR A 1 -2.40 -5.02 1.32
CA THR A 1 -1.70 -5.79 2.37
C THR A 1 -1.77 -5.04 3.69
N PRO A 2 -1.98 -5.74 4.79
CA PRO A 2 -1.89 -5.13 6.11
C PRO A 2 -0.46 -4.57 6.33
N PHE A 3 -0.37 -3.46 7.02
CA PHE A 3 0.87 -2.73 7.33
C PHE A 3 1.63 -2.21 6.10
N GLY A 4 0.95 -1.99 4.98
CA GLY A 4 1.50 -1.38 3.78
C GLY A 4 2.77 -2.06 3.24
N HIS A 5 3.83 -1.31 2.99
CA HIS A 5 5.08 -1.84 2.46
C HIS A 5 5.82 -2.81 3.42
N ALA A 6 5.62 -2.68 4.75
CA ALA A 6 6.17 -3.65 5.70
C ALA A 6 5.52 -5.03 5.51
N GLY A 7 4.21 -5.07 5.29
CA GLY A 7 3.49 -6.30 4.97
C GLY A 7 3.89 -6.91 3.62
N GLU A 8 4.07 -6.08 2.61
CA GLU A 8 4.55 -6.51 1.30
C GLU A 8 5.92 -7.21 1.39
N ARG A 9 6.84 -6.62 2.16
CA ARG A 9 8.14 -7.27 2.46
C ARG A 9 7.99 -8.57 3.24
N ALA A 10 7.14 -8.59 4.26
CA ALA A 10 6.89 -9.79 5.05
C ALA A 10 6.36 -10.95 4.21
N LEU A 11 5.39 -10.67 3.33
CA LEU A 11 4.86 -11.68 2.40
C LEU A 11 5.89 -12.12 1.36
N SER A 12 6.73 -11.21 0.85
CA SER A 12 7.83 -11.57 -0.04
C SER A 12 8.82 -12.53 0.62
N GLU A 13 9.16 -12.31 1.90
CA GLU A 13 10.08 -13.15 2.66
C GLU A 13 9.53 -14.58 2.85
N VAL A 14 8.26 -14.72 3.28
CA VAL A 14 7.67 -16.07 3.50
C VAL A 14 7.43 -16.83 2.21
N LEU A 15 7.16 -16.12 1.10
CA LEU A 15 6.99 -16.73 -0.22
C LEU A 15 8.33 -17.06 -0.90
N GLY A 16 9.46 -16.52 -0.41
CA GLY A 16 10.77 -16.68 -1.07
C GLY A 16 10.84 -16.05 -2.47
N LYS A 17 9.90 -15.16 -2.81
CA LYS A 17 9.81 -14.45 -4.08
C LYS A 17 9.15 -13.08 -3.89
N PRO A 18 9.42 -12.11 -4.79
CA PRO A 18 8.79 -10.80 -4.70
C PRO A 18 7.26 -10.89 -4.67
N PHE A 19 6.66 -10.14 -3.76
CA PHE A 19 5.24 -9.88 -3.67
C PHE A 19 5.01 -8.39 -3.88
N TYR A 20 4.19 -8.02 -4.86
CA TYR A 20 3.90 -6.64 -5.19
C TYR A 20 2.41 -6.36 -5.04
N HIS A 21 2.06 -5.29 -4.31
CA HIS A 21 0.66 -4.95 -4.04
C HIS A 21 -0.14 -4.60 -5.30
N ASN A 22 0.48 -4.05 -6.34
CA ASN A 22 -0.18 -3.77 -7.61
C ASN A 22 -0.52 -5.05 -8.40
N GLU A 23 0.34 -6.07 -8.35
CA GLU A 23 0.05 -7.40 -8.90
C GLU A 23 -1.05 -8.09 -8.08
N GLN A 24 -0.99 -7.94 -6.75
CA GLN A 24 -2.05 -8.44 -5.88
C GLN A 24 -3.38 -7.72 -6.13
N SER A 25 -3.38 -6.40 -6.35
CA SER A 25 -4.58 -5.64 -6.69
C SER A 25 -5.22 -6.14 -7.98
N LEU A 26 -4.39 -6.43 -9.01
CA LEU A 26 -4.88 -7.03 -10.24
C LEU A 26 -5.49 -8.42 -9.98
N ARG A 27 -4.81 -9.25 -9.17
CA ARG A 27 -5.31 -10.59 -8.81
C ARG A 27 -6.63 -10.52 -8.05
N VAL A 28 -6.79 -9.55 -7.14
CA VAL A 28 -8.06 -9.34 -6.42
C VAL A 28 -9.19 -9.12 -7.40
N VAL A 29 -9.06 -8.19 -8.34
CA VAL A 29 -10.13 -7.86 -9.27
C VAL A 29 -10.33 -8.90 -10.38
N ASP A 30 -9.31 -9.68 -10.71
CA ASP A 30 -9.38 -10.71 -11.75
C ASP A 30 -9.93 -12.06 -11.23
N LEU A 31 -9.62 -12.41 -9.97
CA LEU A 31 -9.79 -13.77 -9.48
C LEU A 31 -10.45 -13.88 -8.10
N LEU A 32 -10.21 -12.95 -7.17
CA LEU A 32 -10.65 -13.14 -5.77
C LEU A 32 -12.01 -12.53 -5.48
N GLU A 33 -12.38 -11.46 -6.15
CA GLU A 33 -13.68 -10.82 -5.99
C GLU A 33 -14.81 -11.72 -6.48
N LYS A 34 -16.02 -11.50 -5.95
CA LYS A 34 -17.23 -12.26 -6.28
C LYS A 34 -17.05 -13.77 -6.12
N ASP A 35 -16.49 -14.20 -5.01
CA ASP A 35 -16.30 -15.61 -4.67
C ASP A 35 -15.48 -16.41 -5.70
N GLY A 36 -14.55 -15.74 -6.40
CA GLY A 36 -13.65 -16.35 -7.37
C GLY A 36 -13.99 -16.06 -8.84
N ASP A 37 -15.08 -15.36 -9.13
CA ASP A 37 -15.50 -15.03 -10.50
C ASP A 37 -14.79 -13.81 -11.07
N GLY A 38 -14.20 -12.98 -10.21
CA GLY A 38 -13.59 -11.71 -10.58
C GLY A 38 -14.59 -10.65 -11.01
N LEU A 39 -14.09 -9.44 -11.34
CA LEU A 39 -14.92 -8.29 -11.69
C LEU A 39 -15.17 -8.13 -13.19
N ASN A 40 -14.53 -8.92 -14.04
CA ASN A 40 -14.63 -8.82 -15.50
C ASN A 40 -14.35 -7.40 -16.04
N LEU A 41 -13.25 -6.80 -15.57
CA LEU A 41 -12.83 -5.46 -15.99
C LEU A 41 -12.23 -5.47 -17.40
N THR A 42 -12.31 -4.32 -18.10
CA THR A 42 -11.62 -4.16 -19.38
C THR A 42 -10.11 -4.25 -19.23
N TYR A 43 -9.41 -4.55 -20.33
CA TYR A 43 -7.95 -4.60 -20.35
C TYR A 43 -7.32 -3.30 -19.86
N GLU A 44 -7.84 -2.16 -20.30
CA GLU A 44 -7.35 -0.83 -19.97
C GLU A 44 -7.44 -0.55 -18.45
N THR A 45 -8.58 -0.88 -17.84
CA THR A 45 -8.79 -0.73 -16.39
C THR A 45 -7.81 -1.61 -15.60
N ARG A 46 -7.66 -2.87 -16.01
CA ARG A 46 -6.73 -3.82 -15.42
C ARG A 46 -5.28 -3.33 -15.50
N MET A 47 -4.89 -2.79 -16.67
CA MET A 47 -3.54 -2.23 -16.87
C MET A 47 -3.33 -0.94 -16.08
N GLY A 48 -4.38 -0.14 -15.87
CA GLY A 48 -4.37 1.00 -14.96
C GLY A 48 -4.11 0.58 -13.52
N ILE A 49 -4.81 -0.47 -13.04
CA ILE A 49 -4.61 -1.04 -11.70
C ILE A 49 -3.17 -1.57 -11.56
N LEU A 50 -2.68 -2.35 -12.52
CA LEU A 50 -1.33 -2.90 -12.47
C LEU A 50 -0.25 -1.80 -12.51
N GLY A 51 -0.49 -0.75 -13.29
CA GLY A 51 0.47 0.33 -13.56
C GLY A 51 0.40 1.52 -12.60
N HIS A 52 -0.47 1.51 -11.57
CA HIS A 52 -0.55 2.65 -10.64
C HIS A 52 0.76 2.88 -9.88
N THR A 53 1.58 1.85 -9.74
CA THR A 53 2.93 1.92 -9.19
C THR A 53 3.91 1.05 -9.99
N GLY A 54 5.19 1.03 -9.58
CA GLY A 54 6.23 0.24 -10.25
C GLY A 54 6.73 0.85 -11.57
N PRO A 55 7.46 0.10 -12.40
CA PRO A 55 8.10 0.62 -13.61
C PRO A 55 7.13 0.77 -14.79
N ARG A 56 6.01 0.06 -14.79
CA ARG A 56 5.04 0.10 -15.89
C ARG A 56 4.20 1.37 -15.84
N ILE A 57 4.19 2.13 -16.92
CA ILE A 57 3.34 3.31 -17.07
C ILE A 57 2.05 2.88 -17.78
N PRO A 58 0.86 3.19 -17.23
CA PRO A 58 -0.41 2.92 -17.90
C PRO A 58 -0.51 3.62 -19.25
N GLU A 59 -1.11 2.93 -20.22
CA GLU A 59 -1.30 3.46 -21.59
C GLU A 59 -2.41 4.51 -21.66
N THR A 60 -3.43 4.37 -20.78
CA THR A 60 -4.56 5.30 -20.74
C THR A 60 -4.25 6.54 -19.89
N GLN A 61 -4.86 7.67 -20.23
CA GLN A 61 -4.73 8.90 -19.45
C GLN A 61 -5.30 8.74 -18.05
N GLU A 62 -6.41 8.03 -17.89
CA GLU A 62 -7.03 7.73 -16.59
C GLU A 62 -6.07 6.95 -15.70
N GLY A 63 -5.41 5.92 -16.22
CA GLY A 63 -4.41 5.15 -15.48
C GLY A 63 -3.19 6.00 -15.07
N GLN A 64 -2.75 6.92 -15.94
CA GLN A 64 -1.66 7.86 -15.65
C GLN A 64 -2.07 8.87 -14.56
N ILE A 65 -3.31 9.37 -14.62
CA ILE A 65 -3.86 10.25 -13.58
C ILE A 65 -3.90 9.54 -12.23
N VAL A 66 -4.42 8.31 -12.19
CA VAL A 66 -4.47 7.50 -10.96
C VAL A 66 -3.07 7.30 -10.38
N ARG A 67 -2.07 7.01 -11.21
CA ARG A 67 -0.67 6.84 -10.79
C ARG A 67 -0.09 8.11 -10.14
N ILE A 68 -0.38 9.29 -10.67
CA ILE A 68 0.08 10.56 -10.10
C ILE A 68 -0.72 10.89 -8.84
N ALA A 69 -2.05 10.68 -8.86
CA ALA A 69 -2.92 10.90 -7.72
C ALA A 69 -2.56 10.00 -6.52
N ASP A 70 -2.24 8.72 -6.76
CA ASP A 70 -1.75 7.81 -5.73
C ASP A 70 -0.47 8.36 -5.08
N ARG A 71 0.49 8.83 -5.91
CA ARG A 71 1.73 9.43 -5.40
C ARG A 71 1.48 10.71 -4.59
N ILE A 72 0.58 11.58 -5.04
CA ILE A 72 0.17 12.78 -4.30
C ILE A 72 -0.44 12.38 -2.95
N ALA A 73 -1.34 11.40 -2.95
CA ALA A 73 -2.04 10.95 -1.76
C ALA A 73 -1.06 10.36 -0.73
N TYR A 74 -0.30 9.32 -1.09
CA TYR A 74 0.52 8.62 -0.10
C TYR A 74 1.61 9.52 0.50
N ILE A 75 2.32 10.34 -0.29
CA ILE A 75 3.36 11.22 0.25
C ILE A 75 2.77 12.20 1.27
N ASN A 76 1.61 12.78 0.97
CA ASN A 76 1.00 13.76 1.85
C ASN A 76 0.39 13.12 3.10
N HIS A 77 -0.22 11.94 2.99
CA HIS A 77 -0.71 11.21 4.15
C HIS A 77 0.42 10.72 5.05
N ASP A 78 1.51 10.21 4.48
CA ASP A 78 2.68 9.78 5.23
C ASP A 78 3.34 10.95 6.00
N ILE A 79 3.36 12.16 5.42
CA ILE A 79 3.80 13.37 6.14
C ILE A 79 2.91 13.66 7.34
N ASP A 80 1.59 13.64 7.14
CA ASP A 80 0.62 13.92 8.19
C ASP A 80 0.71 12.88 9.32
N ASP A 81 0.86 11.61 8.99
CA ASP A 81 1.06 10.53 9.95
C ASP A 81 2.40 10.65 10.69
N ALA A 82 3.48 11.03 10.00
CA ALA A 82 4.77 11.28 10.64
C ALA A 82 4.73 12.48 11.62
N ILE A 83 3.97 13.51 11.28
CA ILE A 83 3.74 14.66 12.18
C ILE A 83 2.92 14.24 13.40
N ARG A 84 1.83 13.49 13.21
CA ARG A 84 1.04 12.95 14.34
C ARG A 84 1.84 12.03 15.24
N ALA A 85 2.77 11.26 14.67
CA ALA A 85 3.66 10.38 15.42
C ALA A 85 4.82 11.12 16.11
N GLY A 86 4.96 12.45 15.91
CA GLY A 86 6.06 13.24 16.47
C GLY A 86 7.43 12.94 15.85
N ILE A 87 7.46 12.32 14.68
CA ILE A 87 8.68 12.00 13.90
C ILE A 87 9.15 13.23 13.11
N LEU A 88 8.20 14.01 12.61
CA LEU A 88 8.41 15.24 11.85
C LEU A 88 7.60 16.39 12.41
N THR A 89 8.02 17.61 12.04
CA THR A 89 7.20 18.82 12.07
C THR A 89 7.08 19.37 10.65
N GLU A 90 6.12 20.24 10.40
CA GLU A 90 5.98 20.90 9.09
C GLU A 90 7.23 21.74 8.74
N GLU A 91 7.92 22.29 9.74
CA GLU A 91 9.14 23.08 9.62
C GLU A 91 10.36 22.25 9.22
N ASP A 92 10.36 20.95 9.48
CA ASP A 92 11.46 20.04 9.07
C ASP A 92 11.49 19.83 7.55
N ILE A 93 10.34 20.02 6.87
CA ILE A 93 10.30 19.94 5.41
C ILE A 93 11.12 21.11 4.83
N PRO A 94 12.07 20.86 3.92
CA PRO A 94 12.94 21.89 3.37
C PRO A 94 12.17 23.11 2.87
N ARG A 95 12.65 24.32 3.23
CA ARG A 95 11.95 25.58 2.94
C ARG A 95 11.64 25.76 1.46
N HIS A 96 12.56 25.37 0.57
CA HIS A 96 12.36 25.49 -0.88
C HIS A 96 11.24 24.56 -1.37
N LEU A 97 11.08 23.37 -0.80
CA LEU A 97 9.98 22.45 -1.13
C LEU A 97 8.64 23.02 -0.66
N ARG A 98 8.59 23.57 0.57
CA ARG A 98 7.40 24.23 1.07
C ARG A 98 7.02 25.45 0.24
N ALA A 99 8.00 26.18 -0.29
CA ALA A 99 7.74 27.34 -1.15
C ALA A 99 7.11 26.95 -2.50
N VAL A 100 7.45 25.78 -3.05
CA VAL A 100 6.88 25.28 -4.31
C VAL A 100 5.57 24.52 -4.06
N LEU A 101 5.55 23.60 -3.10
CA LEU A 101 4.47 22.63 -2.93
C LEU A 101 3.39 23.10 -1.94
N GLY A 102 3.66 24.11 -1.11
CA GLY A 102 2.74 24.60 -0.08
C GLY A 102 3.19 24.25 1.34
N HIS A 103 2.58 24.97 2.31
CA HIS A 103 2.99 24.99 3.72
C HIS A 103 2.10 24.14 4.63
N SER A 104 1.17 23.37 4.09
CA SER A 104 0.25 22.54 4.87
C SER A 104 -0.21 21.34 4.05
N HIS A 105 -0.62 20.28 4.72
CA HIS A 105 -1.19 19.06 4.09
C HIS A 105 -2.26 19.42 3.04
N LYS A 106 -3.30 20.16 3.45
CA LYS A 106 -4.38 20.54 2.53
C LYS A 106 -3.88 21.43 1.37
N GLY A 107 -2.98 22.37 1.68
CA GLY A 107 -2.42 23.28 0.67
C GLY A 107 -1.61 22.53 -0.38
N ARG A 108 -0.77 21.57 0.04
CA ARG A 108 0.02 20.72 -0.88
C ARG A 108 -0.86 19.89 -1.79
N ILE A 109 -1.85 19.20 -1.24
CA ILE A 109 -2.76 18.39 -2.05
C ILE A 109 -3.50 19.23 -3.06
N ASN A 110 -4.10 20.36 -2.64
CA ASN A 110 -4.82 21.25 -3.55
C ASN A 110 -3.91 21.76 -4.67
N PHE A 111 -2.73 22.28 -4.32
CA PHE A 111 -1.77 22.77 -5.31
C PHE A 111 -1.36 21.71 -6.33
N LEU A 112 -1.02 20.51 -5.85
CA LEU A 112 -0.60 19.40 -6.72
C LEU A 112 -1.72 18.94 -7.65
N VAL A 113 -2.96 18.86 -7.14
CA VAL A 113 -4.13 18.49 -7.95
C VAL A 113 -4.43 19.58 -8.98
N GLU A 114 -4.43 20.87 -8.59
CA GLU A 114 -4.63 21.99 -9.52
C GLU A 114 -3.53 22.03 -10.59
N ASN A 115 -2.26 21.84 -10.21
CA ASN A 115 -1.14 21.79 -11.14
C ASN A 115 -1.28 20.63 -12.15
N LEU A 116 -1.68 19.44 -11.68
CA LEU A 116 -1.93 18.28 -12.53
C LEU A 116 -3.05 18.57 -13.55
N ILE A 117 -4.15 19.18 -13.10
CA ILE A 117 -5.29 19.53 -13.97
C ILE A 117 -4.87 20.56 -15.02
N CYS A 118 -4.26 21.68 -14.59
CA CYS A 118 -3.87 22.76 -15.48
C CYS A 118 -2.84 22.28 -16.50
N THR A 119 -1.76 21.62 -16.06
CA THR A 119 -0.69 21.11 -16.93
C THR A 119 -1.26 20.12 -17.96
N THR A 120 -2.11 19.21 -17.51
CA THR A 120 -2.74 18.21 -18.42
C THR A 120 -3.66 18.89 -19.43
N SER A 121 -4.45 19.89 -19.00
CA SER A 121 -5.35 20.64 -19.90
C SER A 121 -4.59 21.45 -20.94
N ASP A 122 -3.48 22.08 -20.54
CA ASP A 122 -2.70 22.97 -21.41
C ASP A 122 -1.84 22.19 -22.41
N THR A 123 -1.31 21.04 -22.00
CA THR A 123 -0.36 20.27 -22.82
C THR A 123 -0.99 19.09 -23.56
N GLY A 124 -2.14 18.61 -23.09
CA GLY A 124 -2.74 17.34 -23.52
C GLY A 124 -2.00 16.09 -23.02
N LEU A 125 -0.97 16.25 -22.20
CA LEU A 125 -0.17 15.17 -21.60
C LEU A 125 -0.39 15.15 -20.10
N VAL A 126 -0.73 13.97 -19.55
CA VAL A 126 -0.93 13.81 -18.11
C VAL A 126 0.41 14.00 -17.36
N GLY A 127 0.47 15.01 -16.52
CA GLY A 127 1.70 15.30 -15.78
C GLY A 127 1.60 16.55 -14.92
N LEU A 128 2.62 16.72 -14.07
CA LEU A 128 2.88 17.97 -13.34
C LEU A 128 3.85 18.83 -14.14
N GLU A 129 3.84 20.12 -13.91
CA GLU A 129 4.91 21.00 -14.41
C GLU A 129 6.29 20.48 -13.95
N PRO A 130 7.36 20.56 -14.79
CA PRO A 130 8.66 20.00 -14.44
C PRO A 130 9.20 20.47 -13.09
N PRO A 131 9.16 21.77 -12.69
CA PRO A 131 9.64 22.17 -11.37
C PRO A 131 8.84 21.58 -10.20
N VAL A 132 7.53 21.36 -10.40
CA VAL A 132 6.65 20.75 -9.39
C VAL A 132 6.90 19.26 -9.27
N ALA A 133 7.10 18.57 -10.40
CA ALA A 133 7.47 17.17 -10.43
C ALA A 133 8.82 16.91 -9.74
N ASP A 134 9.81 17.76 -9.98
CA ASP A 134 11.13 17.70 -9.34
C ASP A 134 11.03 17.92 -7.83
N ALA A 135 10.30 18.94 -7.39
CA ALA A 135 10.05 19.20 -5.97
C ALA A 135 9.32 18.04 -5.28
N MET A 136 8.36 17.40 -5.96
CA MET A 136 7.67 16.23 -5.44
C MET A 136 8.58 15.01 -5.33
N ASN A 137 9.48 14.80 -6.29
CA ASN A 137 10.48 13.73 -6.23
C ASN A 137 11.48 13.96 -5.08
N GLU A 138 11.92 15.20 -4.88
CA GLU A 138 12.80 15.58 -3.78
C GLU A 138 12.11 15.40 -2.42
N LEU A 139 10.83 15.80 -2.31
CA LEU A 139 10.03 15.57 -1.10
C LEU A 139 9.91 14.08 -0.77
N ARG A 140 9.74 13.23 -1.78
CA ARG A 140 9.74 11.76 -1.59
C ARG A 140 11.09 11.26 -1.06
N SER A 141 12.19 11.76 -1.60
CA SER A 141 13.54 11.40 -1.12
C SER A 141 13.76 11.85 0.33
N PHE A 142 13.33 13.05 0.67
CA PHE A 142 13.33 13.56 2.04
C PHE A 142 12.53 12.64 2.99
N MET A 143 11.33 12.23 2.59
CA MET A 143 10.50 11.31 3.39
C MET A 143 11.18 9.94 3.57
N PHE A 144 11.85 9.45 2.53
CA PHE A 144 12.59 8.19 2.63
C PHE A 144 13.69 8.26 3.70
N GLU A 145 14.47 9.32 3.71
CA GLU A 145 15.58 9.48 4.65
C GLU A 145 15.12 9.78 6.09
N ARG A 146 14.11 10.63 6.25
CA ARG A 146 13.71 11.15 7.56
C ARG A 146 12.65 10.33 8.25
N VAL A 147 11.77 9.68 7.52
CA VAL A 147 10.63 8.94 8.05
C VAL A 147 10.82 7.43 7.88
N TYR A 148 10.97 6.94 6.66
CA TYR A 148 10.99 5.48 6.43
C TYR A 148 12.27 4.80 6.93
N CYS A 149 13.38 5.54 7.06
CA CYS A 149 14.60 5.06 7.71
C CYS A 149 14.65 5.33 9.22
N ASN A 150 13.61 5.94 9.82
CA ASN A 150 13.59 6.26 11.24
C ASN A 150 13.54 4.99 12.11
N PRO A 151 14.40 4.84 13.14
CA PRO A 151 14.41 3.66 14.00
C PRO A 151 13.08 3.39 14.73
N VAL A 152 12.31 4.44 15.07
CA VAL A 152 10.99 4.29 15.73
C VAL A 152 10.01 3.64 14.76
N ALA A 153 9.93 4.11 13.50
CA ALA A 153 9.10 3.51 12.48
C ALA A 153 9.52 2.06 12.21
N LYS A 154 10.83 1.79 12.05
CA LYS A 154 11.37 0.44 11.82
C LYS A 154 11.04 -0.54 12.94
N SER A 155 11.04 -0.11 14.20
CA SER A 155 10.70 -1.00 15.33
C SER A 155 9.24 -1.52 15.25
N GLN A 156 8.32 -0.73 14.69
CA GLN A 156 6.93 -1.17 14.50
C GLN A 156 6.81 -2.05 13.23
N GLU A 157 7.59 -1.76 12.19
CA GLU A 157 7.66 -2.62 10.99
C GLU A 157 8.13 -4.04 11.33
N ASP A 158 9.13 -4.19 12.20
CA ASP A 158 9.62 -5.51 12.65
C ASP A 158 8.54 -6.30 13.39
N LYS A 159 7.70 -5.63 14.19
CA LYS A 159 6.55 -6.28 14.84
C LYS A 159 5.49 -6.69 13.83
N ALA A 160 5.14 -5.80 12.91
CA ALA A 160 4.19 -6.08 11.83
C ALA A 160 4.65 -7.29 10.99
N ARG A 161 5.94 -7.32 10.63
CA ARG A 161 6.55 -8.44 9.92
C ARG A 161 6.41 -9.75 10.69
N ALA A 162 6.75 -9.73 11.98
CA ALA A 162 6.66 -10.92 12.85
C ALA A 162 5.22 -11.45 12.95
N ILE A 163 4.22 -10.55 13.06
CA ILE A 163 2.80 -10.92 13.06
C ILE A 163 2.44 -11.64 11.77
N LEU A 164 2.74 -11.08 10.60
CA LEU A 164 2.35 -11.67 9.33
C LEU A 164 3.05 -12.99 9.04
N GLN A 165 4.33 -13.11 9.39
CA GLN A 165 5.07 -14.37 9.25
C GLN A 165 4.47 -15.47 10.11
N GLN A 166 4.10 -15.17 11.37
CA GLN A 166 3.46 -16.14 12.27
C GLN A 166 2.07 -16.54 11.78
N LEU A 167 1.26 -15.58 11.32
CA LEU A 167 -0.05 -15.87 10.72
C LEU A 167 0.11 -16.75 9.47
N TYR A 168 1.08 -16.45 8.60
CA TYR A 168 1.34 -17.26 7.41
C TYR A 168 1.68 -18.71 7.78
N HIS A 169 2.63 -18.93 8.67
CA HIS A 169 3.00 -20.29 9.10
C HIS A 169 1.86 -21.01 9.81
N TYR A 170 1.04 -20.28 10.57
CA TYR A 170 -0.13 -20.86 11.22
C TYR A 170 -1.14 -21.39 10.19
N TYR A 171 -1.53 -20.56 9.20
CA TYR A 171 -2.51 -20.97 8.20
C TYR A 171 -1.95 -22.01 7.23
N MET A 172 -0.66 -22.02 6.97
CA MET A 172 0.01 -23.11 6.25
C MET A 172 -0.10 -24.46 6.98
N ALA A 173 -0.01 -24.45 8.31
CA ALA A 173 -0.14 -25.65 9.15
C ALA A 173 -1.61 -26.05 9.42
N HIS A 174 -2.55 -25.11 9.30
CA HIS A 174 -3.96 -25.29 9.64
C HIS A 174 -4.87 -24.78 8.50
N PRO A 175 -4.88 -25.42 7.33
CA PRO A 175 -5.67 -24.98 6.17
C PRO A 175 -7.18 -25.01 6.41
N ASP A 176 -7.64 -25.84 7.34
CA ASP A 176 -9.01 -25.92 7.80
C ASP A 176 -9.51 -24.65 8.50
N ARG A 177 -8.59 -23.79 8.94
CA ARG A 177 -8.88 -22.48 9.56
C ARG A 177 -9.06 -21.34 8.56
N LEU A 178 -8.75 -21.57 7.29
CA LEU A 178 -9.05 -20.59 6.24
C LEU A 178 -10.59 -20.51 6.03
N PRO A 179 -11.13 -19.33 5.71
CA PRO A 179 -12.54 -19.20 5.33
C PRO A 179 -12.90 -20.11 4.16
N GLU A 180 -14.13 -20.64 4.17
CA GLU A 180 -14.56 -21.68 3.20
C GLU A 180 -14.42 -21.25 1.74
N HIS A 181 -14.64 -19.95 1.44
CA HIS A 181 -14.50 -19.43 0.08
C HIS A 181 -13.08 -19.42 -0.47
N PHE A 182 -12.04 -19.59 0.37
CA PHE A 182 -10.66 -19.77 -0.08
C PHE A 182 -10.30 -21.23 -0.43
N ARG A 183 -11.11 -22.22 -0.05
CA ARG A 183 -10.81 -23.64 -0.29
C ARG A 183 -10.68 -23.99 -1.77
N PRO A 184 -11.56 -23.53 -2.67
CA PRO A 184 -11.41 -23.82 -4.10
C PRO A 184 -10.10 -23.29 -4.69
N GLN A 185 -9.60 -22.14 -4.22
CA GLN A 185 -8.35 -21.57 -4.72
C GLN A 185 -7.12 -22.42 -4.35
N MET A 186 -7.18 -23.20 -3.24
CA MET A 186 -6.07 -24.10 -2.87
C MET A 186 -5.80 -25.16 -3.94
N ASP A 187 -6.84 -25.62 -4.62
CA ASP A 187 -6.72 -26.64 -5.67
C ASP A 187 -6.13 -26.08 -6.97
N PHE A 188 -6.35 -24.79 -7.26
CA PHE A 188 -5.88 -24.13 -8.48
C PHE A 188 -4.53 -23.43 -8.33
N ASP A 189 -4.34 -22.68 -7.25
CA ASP A 189 -3.20 -21.81 -7.05
C ASP A 189 -2.20 -22.36 -6.02
N GLY A 190 -2.58 -23.40 -5.32
CA GLY A 190 -1.80 -24.03 -4.25
C GLY A 190 -1.93 -23.30 -2.91
N MET A 191 -1.58 -23.99 -1.85
CA MET A 191 -1.73 -23.55 -0.47
C MET A 191 -1.00 -22.23 -0.17
N GLU A 192 0.28 -22.14 -0.56
CA GLU A 192 1.11 -20.97 -0.29
C GLU A 192 0.48 -19.69 -0.83
N ARG A 193 -0.03 -19.76 -2.06
CA ARG A 193 -0.65 -18.59 -2.71
C ARG A 193 -1.97 -18.23 -2.04
N THR A 194 -2.80 -19.22 -1.73
CA THR A 194 -4.10 -19.01 -1.09
C THR A 194 -3.95 -18.40 0.31
N VAL A 195 -3.01 -18.90 1.11
CA VAL A 195 -2.71 -18.31 2.43
C VAL A 195 -2.22 -16.86 2.28
N CYS A 196 -1.38 -16.61 1.28
CA CYS A 196 -0.90 -15.26 0.99
C CYS A 196 -2.06 -14.33 0.61
N ASP A 197 -2.98 -14.76 -0.25
CA ASP A 197 -4.15 -13.98 -0.65
C ASP A 197 -5.06 -13.65 0.53
N TYR A 198 -5.29 -14.62 1.41
CA TYR A 198 -6.06 -14.39 2.63
C TYR A 198 -5.42 -13.34 3.54
N ILE A 199 -4.12 -13.47 3.82
CA ILE A 199 -3.40 -12.50 4.65
C ILE A 199 -3.33 -11.12 3.96
N ALA A 200 -3.07 -11.09 2.66
CA ALA A 200 -3.00 -9.84 1.89
C ALA A 200 -4.34 -9.07 1.88
N GLY A 201 -5.46 -9.76 2.04
CA GLY A 201 -6.80 -9.17 2.14
C GLY A 201 -7.17 -8.66 3.54
N MET A 202 -6.34 -8.88 4.56
CA MET A 202 -6.62 -8.40 5.91
C MET A 202 -6.43 -6.88 6.03
N THR A 203 -7.21 -6.24 6.90
CA THR A 203 -6.85 -4.92 7.43
C THR A 203 -5.79 -5.07 8.52
N ASP A 204 -5.06 -3.98 8.85
CA ASP A 204 -4.09 -3.96 9.97
C ASP A 204 -4.73 -4.45 11.27
N LYS A 205 -5.90 -3.89 11.57
CA LYS A 205 -6.65 -4.27 12.78
C LYS A 205 -7.02 -5.75 12.78
N TYR A 206 -7.53 -6.28 11.67
CA TYR A 206 -7.91 -7.69 11.60
C TYR A 206 -6.72 -8.61 11.75
N ALA A 207 -5.57 -8.28 11.15
CA ALA A 207 -4.32 -9.05 11.32
C ALA A 207 -3.86 -9.06 12.79
N ILE A 208 -3.94 -7.92 13.50
CA ILE A 208 -3.61 -7.84 14.93
C ILE A 208 -4.61 -8.64 15.76
N ASP A 209 -5.90 -8.55 15.49
CA ASP A 209 -6.94 -9.27 16.20
C ASP A 209 -6.77 -10.80 16.01
N GLN A 210 -6.52 -11.26 14.78
CA GLN A 210 -6.24 -12.67 14.48
C GLN A 210 -4.96 -13.16 15.19
N PHE A 211 -3.90 -12.38 15.15
CA PHE A 211 -2.69 -12.71 15.87
C PHE A 211 -2.93 -12.84 17.39
N SER A 212 -3.69 -11.90 17.95
CA SER A 212 -3.99 -11.90 19.39
C SER A 212 -4.85 -13.11 19.77
N GLU A 213 -5.83 -13.47 18.96
CA GLU A 213 -6.69 -14.64 19.19
C GLU A 213 -5.90 -15.95 19.14
N LEU A 214 -4.98 -16.09 18.18
CA LEU A 214 -4.26 -17.34 17.93
C LEU A 214 -3.04 -17.53 18.83
N PHE A 215 -2.35 -16.46 19.23
CA PHE A 215 -1.04 -16.56 19.90
C PHE A 215 -0.98 -15.95 21.29
N ILE A 216 -1.98 -15.15 21.70
CA ILE A 216 -1.99 -14.55 23.04
C ILE A 216 -3.00 -15.29 23.91
N PRO A 217 -2.57 -15.92 25.02
CA PRO A 217 -3.49 -16.56 25.95
C PRO A 217 -4.49 -15.56 26.52
N GLN A 218 -5.77 -15.91 26.50
CA GLN A 218 -6.80 -15.12 27.14
C GLN A 218 -6.93 -15.52 28.60
N GLY A 219 -7.09 -14.51 29.48
CA GLY A 219 -7.37 -14.76 30.90
C GLY A 219 -8.70 -15.50 31.09
N TRP A 220 -8.79 -16.30 32.14
CA TRP A 220 -10.02 -16.99 32.50
C TRP A 220 -11.10 -15.96 32.81
N GLN A 221 -12.11 -15.89 31.96
CA GLN A 221 -13.32 -15.11 32.26
C GLN A 221 -14.18 -15.94 33.21
N VAL A 222 -14.24 -15.53 34.48
CA VAL A 222 -15.28 -16.01 35.39
C VAL A 222 -16.59 -15.37 34.94
N ARG A 223 -17.51 -16.17 34.40
CA ARG A 223 -18.90 -15.74 34.12
C ARG A 223 -19.67 -15.67 35.43
#